data_8be87bddf4eb14b825788266b0c94a24
#
_entry.id   8be87bddf4eb14b825788266b0c94a24
#
_cell.length_a   1.000
_cell.length_b   1.000
_cell.length_c   1.000
_cell.angle_alpha   90.00
_cell.angle_beta   90.00
_cell.angle_gamma   90.00
#
_symmetry.space_group_name_H-M   'P 1'
#
loop_
_entity.id
_entity.type
_entity.pdbx_description
1 polymer ?
#
loop_
_entity_poly.entity_id
_entity_poly.type
_entity_poly.pdbx_seq_one_letter_code
_entity_poly.pdbx_strand_id
1 'polypeptide(L)'
;MKRLGQEAIDVYFVHGWDRHTPIVDTLATLTDLVKAGKIHNIAWSNVSGWQLQKIVSTAQAEGFVVPVAMQPQYKLLERGIEAEVLPCCLENNISLTPWSPLGGGWLTGKYSAANRPRGATRLGEDPNRGVEAYDIRNTDRTYRILDVVEAIATRHTRPMTHVALAWL
;
A
#
# COMPACT_ATOMS: atom_id res chain seq x y z
N MET A 1 3.66 -22.73 3.11
CA MET A 1 3.39 -23.57 4.23
C MET A 1 4.64 -23.96 5.03
N LYS A 2 5.58 -24.81 4.57
CA LYS A 2 6.77 -25.20 5.38
C LYS A 2 7.55 -24.03 6.00
N ARG A 3 7.76 -22.91 5.27
CA ARG A 3 8.50 -21.75 5.79
C ARG A 3 7.75 -20.93 6.84
N LEU A 4 6.41 -20.94 6.80
CA LEU A 4 5.56 -20.14 7.67
C LEU A 4 5.10 -20.95 8.90
N GLY A 5 5.28 -22.26 8.91
CA GLY A 5 4.75 -23.14 9.96
C GLY A 5 3.21 -23.14 10.03
N GLN A 6 2.54 -22.76 8.93
CA GLN A 6 1.09 -22.65 8.85
C GLN A 6 0.52 -23.66 7.87
N GLU A 7 -0.71 -24.11 8.12
CA GLU A 7 -1.44 -25.02 7.22
C GLU A 7 -2.07 -24.28 6.04
N ALA A 8 -2.52 -23.04 6.26
CA ALA A 8 -3.10 -22.16 5.26
C ALA A 8 -2.63 -20.70 5.44
N ILE A 9 -2.83 -19.86 4.42
CA ILE A 9 -2.58 -18.41 4.44
C ILE A 9 -3.94 -17.70 4.41
N ASP A 10 -4.19 -16.78 5.34
CA ASP A 10 -5.46 -16.06 5.40
C ASP A 10 -5.69 -15.18 4.19
N VAL A 11 -4.68 -14.38 3.80
CA VAL A 11 -4.72 -13.53 2.60
C VAL A 11 -3.40 -13.63 1.84
N TYR A 12 -3.47 -14.08 0.61
CA TYR A 12 -2.31 -14.17 -0.30
C TYR A 12 -2.28 -12.97 -1.23
N PHE A 13 -1.23 -12.15 -1.14
CA PHE A 13 -1.04 -10.97 -1.97
C PHE A 13 -0.18 -11.26 -3.19
N VAL A 14 -0.72 -11.01 -4.39
CA VAL A 14 0.08 -10.89 -5.61
C VAL A 14 0.73 -9.51 -5.60
N HIS A 15 2.09 -9.47 -5.63
CA HIS A 15 2.86 -8.26 -5.31
C HIS A 15 2.82 -7.16 -6.38
N GLY A 16 2.42 -7.49 -7.60
CA GLY A 16 2.31 -6.55 -8.71
C GLY A 16 1.70 -7.16 -9.95
N TRP A 17 1.65 -6.37 -11.03
CA TRP A 17 1.18 -6.82 -12.33
C TRP A 17 2.28 -7.59 -13.07
N ASP A 18 1.99 -8.83 -13.47
CA ASP A 18 2.84 -9.58 -14.40
C ASP A 18 2.38 -9.33 -15.84
N ARG A 19 3.31 -8.89 -16.68
CA ARG A 19 3.06 -8.63 -18.11
C ARG A 19 3.21 -9.87 -18.99
N HIS A 20 3.79 -10.92 -18.45
CA HIS A 20 4.15 -12.13 -19.20
C HIS A 20 3.14 -13.25 -19.01
N THR A 21 2.47 -13.29 -17.86
CA THR A 21 1.46 -14.30 -17.55
C THR A 21 0.05 -13.74 -17.79
N PRO A 22 -0.78 -14.39 -18.62
CA PRO A 22 -2.19 -14.01 -18.74
C PRO A 22 -2.90 -13.98 -17.38
N ILE A 23 -3.69 -12.95 -17.12
CA ILE A 23 -4.36 -12.81 -15.84
C ILE A 23 -5.31 -13.98 -15.54
N VAL A 24 -5.91 -14.58 -16.57
CA VAL A 24 -6.78 -15.75 -16.43
C VAL A 24 -6.02 -16.93 -15.82
N ASP A 25 -4.79 -17.18 -16.22
CA ASP A 25 -3.97 -18.30 -15.72
C ASP A 25 -3.58 -18.08 -14.25
N THR A 26 -3.25 -16.83 -13.90
CA THR A 26 -2.97 -16.44 -12.51
C THR A 26 -4.20 -16.65 -11.63
N LEU A 27 -5.36 -16.19 -12.06
CA LEU A 27 -6.62 -16.32 -11.32
C LEU A 27 -7.07 -17.77 -11.19
N ALA A 28 -6.93 -18.59 -12.24
CA ALA A 28 -7.23 -20.02 -12.21
C ALA A 28 -6.38 -20.72 -11.14
N THR A 29 -5.05 -20.50 -11.16
CA THR A 29 -4.11 -21.08 -10.20
C THR A 29 -4.44 -20.66 -8.76
N LEU A 30 -4.72 -19.38 -8.53
CA LEU A 30 -5.08 -18.87 -7.19
C LEU A 30 -6.42 -19.46 -6.73
N THR A 31 -7.38 -19.60 -7.63
CA THR A 31 -8.69 -20.23 -7.34
C THR A 31 -8.52 -21.68 -6.91
N ASP A 32 -7.65 -22.44 -7.58
CA ASP A 32 -7.36 -23.81 -7.22
C ASP A 32 -6.67 -23.92 -5.84
N LEU A 33 -5.79 -22.96 -5.52
CA LEU A 33 -5.19 -22.89 -4.18
C LEU A 33 -6.20 -22.57 -3.08
N VAL A 34 -7.20 -21.74 -3.37
CA VAL A 34 -8.33 -21.49 -2.44
C VAL A 34 -9.18 -22.73 -2.27
N LYS A 35 -9.57 -23.39 -3.37
CA LYS A 35 -10.34 -24.66 -3.34
C LYS A 35 -9.60 -25.78 -2.59
N ALA A 36 -8.27 -25.81 -2.70
CA ALA A 36 -7.43 -26.76 -1.98
C ALA A 36 -7.20 -26.39 -0.49
N GLY A 37 -7.78 -25.30 0.02
CA GLY A 37 -7.63 -24.82 1.38
C GLY A 37 -6.21 -24.37 1.74
N LYS A 38 -5.37 -24.03 0.74
CA LYS A 38 -3.99 -23.56 0.97
C LYS A 38 -3.93 -22.06 1.26
N ILE A 39 -4.85 -21.31 0.68
CA ILE A 39 -5.07 -19.88 0.95
C ILE A 39 -6.57 -19.68 1.13
N HIS A 40 -6.96 -18.71 1.96
CA HIS A 40 -8.38 -18.42 2.18
C HIS A 40 -8.88 -17.31 1.26
N ASN A 41 -8.07 -16.27 1.05
CA ASN A 41 -8.41 -15.11 0.25
C ASN A 41 -7.23 -14.71 -0.64
N ILE A 42 -7.53 -14.04 -1.75
CA ILE A 42 -6.54 -13.44 -2.63
C ILE A 42 -6.62 -11.92 -2.56
N ALA A 43 -5.50 -11.27 -2.80
CA ALA A 43 -5.39 -9.81 -2.85
C ALA A 43 -4.29 -9.40 -3.84
N TRP A 44 -4.29 -8.13 -4.22
CA TRP A 44 -3.24 -7.57 -5.08
C TRP A 44 -2.54 -6.40 -4.45
N SER A 45 -1.34 -6.09 -4.95
CA SER A 45 -0.54 -4.92 -4.58
C SER A 45 -0.02 -4.24 -5.85
N ASN A 46 0.17 -2.92 -5.80
CA ASN A 46 0.87 -2.15 -6.82
C ASN A 46 0.33 -2.31 -8.26
N VAL A 47 -0.98 -2.36 -8.41
CA VAL A 47 -1.66 -2.33 -9.71
C VAL A 47 -2.44 -1.02 -9.87
N SER A 48 -2.62 -0.58 -11.13
CA SER A 48 -3.46 0.58 -11.47
C SER A 48 -4.95 0.25 -11.39
N GLY A 49 -5.82 1.25 -11.44
CA GLY A 49 -7.26 1.05 -11.39
C GLY A 49 -7.78 0.18 -12.54
N TRP A 50 -7.30 0.42 -13.77
CA TRP A 50 -7.69 -0.42 -14.92
C TRP A 50 -7.21 -1.87 -14.80
N GLN A 51 -6.03 -2.10 -14.21
CA GLN A 51 -5.52 -3.45 -13.96
C GLN A 51 -6.37 -4.17 -12.92
N LEU A 52 -6.70 -3.49 -11.82
CA LEU A 52 -7.56 -4.03 -10.77
C LEU A 52 -8.95 -4.38 -11.33
N GLN A 53 -9.55 -3.49 -12.12
CA GLN A 53 -10.84 -3.75 -12.76
C GLN A 53 -10.77 -4.92 -13.73
N LYS A 54 -9.68 -5.06 -14.48
CA LYS A 54 -9.47 -6.22 -15.36
C LYS A 54 -9.37 -7.52 -14.56
N ILE A 55 -8.66 -7.53 -13.42
CA ILE A 55 -8.59 -8.69 -12.52
C ILE A 55 -10.00 -9.09 -12.07
N VAL A 56 -10.76 -8.12 -11.55
CA VAL A 56 -12.11 -8.36 -11.03
C VAL A 56 -13.05 -8.88 -12.12
N SER A 57 -13.09 -8.19 -13.27
CA SER A 57 -13.98 -8.56 -14.37
C SER A 57 -13.66 -9.94 -14.95
N THR A 58 -12.36 -10.29 -15.05
CA THR A 58 -11.94 -11.63 -15.48
C THR A 58 -12.35 -12.68 -14.45
N ALA A 59 -12.14 -12.41 -13.15
CA ALA A 59 -12.53 -13.35 -12.09
C ALA A 59 -14.04 -13.62 -12.11
N GLN A 60 -14.86 -12.59 -12.27
CA GLN A 60 -16.32 -12.70 -12.32
C GLN A 60 -16.78 -13.47 -13.57
N ALA A 61 -16.20 -13.17 -14.74
CA ALA A 61 -16.58 -13.81 -16.01
C ALA A 61 -16.25 -15.31 -16.04
N GLU A 62 -15.12 -15.70 -15.44
CA GLU A 62 -14.65 -17.09 -15.43
C GLU A 62 -15.08 -17.88 -14.17
N GLY A 63 -15.82 -17.25 -13.24
CA GLY A 63 -16.23 -17.89 -11.99
C GLY A 63 -15.06 -18.18 -11.03
N PHE A 64 -14.00 -17.39 -11.10
CA PHE A 64 -12.85 -17.46 -10.21
C PHE A 64 -13.06 -16.65 -8.93
N VAL A 65 -12.20 -16.87 -7.93
CA VAL A 65 -12.21 -16.07 -6.71
C VAL A 65 -11.84 -14.61 -6.99
N VAL A 66 -12.60 -13.68 -6.41
CA VAL A 66 -12.37 -12.23 -6.54
C VAL A 66 -11.45 -11.76 -5.44
N PRO A 67 -10.52 -10.79 -5.71
CA PRO A 67 -9.68 -10.21 -4.67
C PRO A 67 -10.50 -9.52 -3.57
N VAL A 68 -10.11 -9.71 -2.31
CA VAL A 68 -10.75 -9.06 -1.15
C VAL A 68 -10.05 -7.78 -0.71
N ALA A 69 -8.79 -7.60 -1.11
CA ALA A 69 -7.99 -6.43 -0.70
C ALA A 69 -7.03 -5.97 -1.80
N MET A 70 -6.70 -4.69 -1.73
CA MET A 70 -5.67 -4.02 -2.53
C MET A 70 -4.67 -3.35 -1.60
N GLN A 71 -3.36 -3.59 -1.81
CA GLN A 71 -2.28 -2.98 -1.04
C GLN A 71 -1.50 -1.97 -1.90
N PRO A 72 -1.93 -0.70 -1.94
CA PRO A 72 -1.26 0.36 -2.69
C PRO A 72 -0.32 1.17 -1.79
N GLN A 73 0.53 1.99 -2.39
CA GLN A 73 1.15 3.11 -1.71
C GLN A 73 0.10 4.19 -1.43
N TYR A 74 -0.18 4.47 -0.15
CA TYR A 74 -1.14 5.50 0.20
C TYR A 74 -0.82 6.14 1.54
N LYS A 75 -0.82 7.47 1.59
CA LYS A 75 -0.53 8.30 2.76
C LYS A 75 -0.74 9.76 2.43
N LEU A 76 -0.71 10.64 3.41
CA LEU A 76 -0.83 12.10 3.22
C LEU A 76 0.14 12.69 2.18
N LEU A 77 1.35 12.09 2.02
CA LEU A 77 2.36 12.52 1.06
C LEU A 77 2.19 11.91 -0.34
N GLU A 78 1.35 10.87 -0.50
CA GLU A 78 1.13 10.15 -1.75
C GLU A 78 -0.33 9.76 -1.88
N ARG A 79 -1.07 10.45 -2.73
CA ARG A 79 -2.51 10.35 -2.87
C ARG A 79 -2.97 9.95 -4.28
N GLY A 80 -2.03 9.55 -5.14
CA GLY A 80 -2.32 9.25 -6.55
C GLY A 80 -3.37 8.17 -6.78
N ILE A 81 -3.56 7.25 -5.83
CA ILE A 81 -4.57 6.19 -5.93
C ILE A 81 -6.01 6.70 -5.90
N GLU A 82 -6.25 7.93 -5.42
CA GLU A 82 -7.59 8.52 -5.32
C GLU A 82 -8.23 8.76 -6.68
N ALA A 83 -7.43 8.85 -7.75
CA ALA A 83 -7.92 9.11 -9.11
C ALA A 83 -8.63 7.90 -9.73
N GLU A 84 -8.14 6.66 -9.49
CA GLU A 84 -8.72 5.48 -10.12
C GLU A 84 -8.73 4.22 -9.23
N VAL A 85 -7.67 3.96 -8.45
CA VAL A 85 -7.59 2.72 -7.64
C VAL A 85 -8.63 2.74 -6.52
N LEU A 86 -8.74 3.85 -5.79
CA LEU A 86 -9.71 3.99 -4.71
C LEU A 86 -11.16 3.88 -5.22
N PRO A 87 -11.60 4.60 -6.27
CA PRO A 87 -12.91 4.39 -6.86
C PRO A 87 -13.17 2.95 -7.29
N CYS A 88 -12.19 2.30 -7.93
CA CYS A 88 -12.31 0.90 -8.32
C CYS A 88 -12.48 -0.04 -7.11
N CYS A 89 -11.75 0.20 -6.02
CA CYS A 89 -11.89 -0.57 -4.79
C CYS A 89 -13.30 -0.40 -4.17
N LEU A 90 -13.80 0.82 -4.12
CA LEU A 90 -15.13 1.14 -3.58
C LEU A 90 -16.24 0.46 -4.40
N GLU A 91 -16.18 0.54 -5.73
CA GLU A 91 -17.16 -0.07 -6.63
C GLU A 91 -17.20 -1.60 -6.49
N ASN A 92 -16.05 -2.22 -6.23
CA ASN A 92 -15.92 -3.69 -6.18
C ASN A 92 -15.88 -4.26 -4.75
N ASN A 93 -16.13 -3.44 -3.70
CA ASN A 93 -16.05 -3.83 -2.29
C ASN A 93 -14.69 -4.45 -1.89
N ILE A 94 -13.60 -3.90 -2.43
CA ILE A 94 -12.21 -4.31 -2.14
C ILE A 94 -11.65 -3.42 -1.04
N SER A 95 -11.18 -4.02 0.05
CA SER A 95 -10.57 -3.30 1.17
C SER A 95 -9.18 -2.76 0.80
N LEU A 96 -8.81 -1.59 1.33
CA LEU A 96 -7.46 -1.06 1.21
C LEU A 96 -6.60 -1.45 2.42
N THR A 97 -5.36 -1.88 2.16
CA THR A 97 -4.33 -2.17 3.17
C THR A 97 -3.03 -1.43 2.81
N PRO A 98 -3.00 -0.09 2.95
CA PRO A 98 -1.90 0.72 2.43
C PRO A 98 -0.53 0.35 2.96
N TRP A 99 0.50 0.40 2.09
CA TRP A 99 1.88 0.28 2.54
C TRP A 99 2.54 1.66 2.68
N SER A 100 3.57 1.72 3.53
CA SER A 100 4.33 2.93 3.86
C SER A 100 3.49 4.08 4.43
N PRO A 101 2.58 3.83 5.38
CA PRO A 101 1.64 4.83 5.90
C PRO A 101 2.32 6.05 6.51
N LEU A 102 3.52 5.87 7.08
CA LEU A 102 4.32 6.95 7.68
C LEU A 102 5.38 7.53 6.74
N GLY A 103 5.40 7.13 5.46
CA GLY A 103 6.32 7.69 4.46
C GLY A 103 7.80 7.49 4.80
N GLY A 104 8.21 6.28 5.22
CA GLY A 104 9.59 6.01 5.63
C GLY A 104 10.03 6.80 6.87
N GLY A 105 9.08 7.39 7.59
CA GLY A 105 9.31 8.21 8.78
C GLY A 105 9.12 9.70 8.57
N TRP A 106 8.80 10.18 7.38
CA TRP A 106 8.52 11.59 7.11
C TRP A 106 7.38 12.12 7.98
N LEU A 107 6.28 11.37 8.09
CA LEU A 107 5.10 11.75 8.86
C LEU A 107 5.25 11.53 10.39
N THR A 108 6.48 11.29 10.86
CA THR A 108 6.78 11.23 12.31
C THR A 108 7.33 12.55 12.87
N GLY A 109 7.61 13.55 12.00
CA GLY A 109 8.19 14.84 12.39
C GLY A 109 9.71 14.82 12.60
N LYS A 110 10.41 13.71 12.34
CA LYS A 110 11.86 13.61 12.60
C LYS A 110 12.76 14.15 11.48
N TYR A 111 12.21 14.49 10.32
CA TYR A 111 12.97 15.07 9.20
C TYR A 111 12.56 16.53 8.96
N SER A 112 13.53 17.37 8.62
CA SER A 112 13.31 18.79 8.31
C SER A 112 14.13 19.23 7.11
N ALA A 113 13.81 20.40 6.53
CA ALA A 113 14.56 20.99 5.45
C ALA A 113 16.04 21.25 5.79
N ALA A 114 16.30 21.59 7.04
CA ALA A 114 17.65 21.92 7.51
C ALA A 114 18.51 20.69 7.84
N ASN A 115 17.90 19.53 8.08
CA ASN A 115 18.60 18.35 8.58
C ASN A 115 18.36 17.14 7.67
N ARG A 116 19.34 16.88 6.79
CA ARG A 116 19.38 15.62 6.06
C ARG A 116 19.54 14.45 7.06
N PRO A 117 18.74 13.39 6.94
CA PRO A 117 18.80 12.24 7.86
C PRO A 117 20.18 11.60 7.86
N ARG A 118 20.68 11.26 9.07
CA ARG A 118 21.96 10.59 9.32
C ARG A 118 21.81 9.54 10.42
N GLY A 119 22.74 8.59 10.48
CA GLY A 119 22.78 7.59 11.54
C GLY A 119 21.68 6.53 11.42
N ALA A 120 21.33 5.91 12.56
CA ALA A 120 20.44 4.75 12.65
C ALA A 120 18.94 5.10 12.44
N THR A 121 18.62 5.71 11.31
CA THR A 121 17.24 5.89 10.83
C THR A 121 17.12 5.27 9.44
N ARG A 122 15.90 4.89 9.04
CA ARG A 122 15.68 4.26 7.75
C ARG A 122 16.21 5.07 6.56
N LEU A 123 16.07 6.40 6.58
CA LEU A 123 16.62 7.29 5.54
C LEU A 123 18.06 7.73 5.83
N GLY A 124 18.52 7.66 7.08
CA GLY A 124 19.89 7.96 7.46
C GLY A 124 20.88 6.91 7.01
N GLU A 125 20.48 5.64 6.99
CA GLU A 125 21.27 4.53 6.44
C GLU A 125 21.38 4.60 4.91
N ASP A 126 20.26 4.98 4.24
CA ASP A 126 20.20 5.18 2.79
C ASP A 126 19.23 6.31 2.45
N PRO A 127 19.69 7.57 2.41
CA PRO A 127 18.83 8.74 2.18
C PRO A 127 18.22 8.79 0.77
N ASN A 128 18.72 7.98 -0.17
CA ASN A 128 18.24 7.90 -1.55
C ASN A 128 17.40 6.64 -1.82
N ARG A 129 17.08 5.89 -0.77
CA ARG A 129 16.38 4.61 -0.88
C ARG A 129 14.93 4.76 -1.31
N GLY A 130 14.63 4.32 -2.54
CA GLY A 130 13.28 4.14 -3.06
C GLY A 130 12.44 5.42 -3.10
N VAL A 131 11.13 5.26 -3.13
CA VAL A 131 10.14 6.33 -3.31
C VAL A 131 10.05 7.31 -2.14
N GLU A 132 10.61 6.97 -0.99
CA GLU A 132 10.65 7.81 0.22
C GLU A 132 12.00 8.52 0.41
N ALA A 133 12.89 8.42 -0.58
CA ALA A 133 14.20 9.03 -0.54
C ALA A 133 14.14 10.51 -0.14
N TYR A 134 15.14 10.96 0.63
CA TYR A 134 15.16 12.33 1.12
C TYR A 134 15.05 13.35 0.00
N ASP A 135 15.84 13.18 -1.07
CA ASP A 135 15.86 14.14 -2.18
C ASP A 135 14.55 14.18 -2.99
N ILE A 136 13.78 13.09 -2.99
CA ILE A 136 12.45 13.04 -3.62
C ILE A 136 11.40 13.77 -2.75
N ARG A 137 11.47 13.59 -1.43
CA ARG A 137 10.49 14.15 -0.49
C ARG A 137 10.87 15.51 0.09
N ASN A 138 12.10 15.97 -0.08
CA ASN A 138 12.57 17.28 0.37
C ASN A 138 12.01 18.41 -0.50
N THR A 139 10.73 18.70 -0.36
CA THR A 139 9.98 19.68 -1.15
C THR A 139 9.12 20.56 -0.25
N ASP A 140 8.81 21.78 -0.70
CA ASP A 140 7.90 22.69 0.00
C ASP A 140 6.52 22.06 0.23
N ARG A 141 6.03 21.24 -0.72
CA ARG A 141 4.77 20.53 -0.57
C ARG A 141 4.82 19.57 0.63
N THR A 142 5.91 18.82 0.77
CA THR A 142 6.09 17.91 1.89
C THR A 142 6.06 18.67 3.22
N TYR A 143 6.82 19.76 3.35
CA TYR A 143 6.88 20.53 4.59
C TYR A 143 5.54 21.17 4.93
N ARG A 144 4.82 21.75 3.97
CA ARG A 144 3.44 22.26 4.22
C ARG A 144 2.50 21.18 4.76
N ILE A 145 2.62 19.95 4.28
CA ILE A 145 1.81 18.83 4.82
C ILE A 145 2.26 18.49 6.23
N LEU A 146 3.56 18.44 6.51
CA LEU A 146 4.07 18.17 7.85
C LEU A 146 3.62 19.23 8.85
N ASP A 147 3.68 20.51 8.49
CA ASP A 147 3.22 21.63 9.33
C ASP A 147 1.75 21.47 9.73
N VAL A 148 0.89 21.09 8.77
CA VAL A 148 -0.54 20.83 9.05
C VAL A 148 -0.72 19.63 9.97
N VAL A 149 0.01 18.54 9.74
CA VAL A 149 -0.05 17.33 10.58
C VAL A 149 0.42 17.64 11.99
N GLU A 150 1.50 18.44 12.16
CA GLU A 150 2.02 18.87 13.45
C GLU A 150 1.02 19.77 14.20
N ALA A 151 0.40 20.72 13.51
CA ALA A 151 -0.61 21.59 14.11
C ALA A 151 -1.82 20.79 14.62
N ILE A 152 -2.27 19.78 13.86
CA ILE A 152 -3.36 18.88 14.29
C ILE A 152 -2.90 18.04 15.49
N ALA A 153 -1.71 17.46 15.43
CA ALA A 153 -1.14 16.65 16.49
C ALA A 153 -1.03 17.42 17.81
N THR A 154 -0.52 18.66 17.74
CA THR A 154 -0.41 19.57 18.88
C THR A 154 -1.77 19.90 19.48
N ARG A 155 -2.76 20.26 18.64
CA ARG A 155 -4.12 20.58 19.10
C ARG A 155 -4.79 19.41 19.83
N HIS A 156 -4.50 18.17 19.42
CA HIS A 156 -5.04 16.96 20.03
C HIS A 156 -4.13 16.34 21.11
N THR A 157 -2.97 16.95 21.39
CA THR A 157 -1.97 16.41 22.33
C THR A 157 -1.60 14.96 21.98
N ARG A 158 -1.34 14.71 20.68
CA ARG A 158 -1.00 13.39 20.13
C ARG A 158 0.25 13.49 19.25
N PRO A 159 1.02 12.40 19.09
CA PRO A 159 2.10 12.36 18.10
C PRO A 159 1.59 12.53 16.67
N MET A 160 2.40 13.08 15.78
CA MET A 160 2.11 13.20 14.34
C MET A 160 1.77 11.83 13.70
N THR A 161 2.40 10.76 14.17
CA THR A 161 2.11 9.38 13.72
C THR A 161 0.66 8.97 13.92
N HIS A 162 0.02 9.40 15.03
CA HIS A 162 -1.38 9.10 15.27
C HIS A 162 -2.28 9.83 14.28
N VAL A 163 -1.98 11.08 13.96
CA VAL A 163 -2.73 11.84 12.94
C VAL A 163 -2.59 11.18 11.57
N ALA A 164 -1.37 10.80 11.18
CA ALA A 164 -1.09 10.18 9.91
C ALA A 164 -1.78 8.81 9.73
N LEU A 165 -1.83 8.00 10.81
CA LEU A 165 -2.50 6.69 10.77
C LEU A 165 -4.03 6.79 10.87
N ALA A 166 -4.54 7.76 11.62
CA ALA A 166 -5.99 7.97 11.74
C ALA A 166 -6.62 8.57 10.47
N TRP A 167 -5.80 9.15 9.59
CA TRP A 167 -6.26 9.68 8.31
C TRP A 167 -6.51 8.57 7.26
N LEU A 168 -5.83 7.43 7.36
CA LEU A 168 -5.99 6.27 6.47
C LEU A 168 -7.29 5.51 6.76
#